data_0d507e5f0ca414f74db1ade1cd6d2867
#
_entry.id   0d507e5f0ca414f74db1ade1cd6d2867
#
_cell.length_a   1.000
_cell.length_b   1.000
_cell.length_c   1.000
_cell.angle_alpha   90.00
_cell.angle_beta   90.00
_cell.angle_gamma   90.00
#
_symmetry.space_group_name_H-M   'P 1'
#
loop_
_entity.id
_entity.type
_entity.pdbx_description
1 polymer ?
#
loop_
_entity_poly.entity_id
_entity_poly.type
_entity_poly.pdbx_seq_one_letter_code
_entity_poly.pdbx_strand_id
1 'polypeptide(L)'
;MQIRLFHLQNSRSQRIIWFLEELGLNYELITKYHSDEDKNNNSPHQLSKFPTLEIIEQEQTSILAETSAILDYFSHLHPQLGQNNLLNQQLQNFYYWKNYCEATFIPDLVLKQIFHQIAERTPFLVRFVPKLLKYGFDQGYLNQSLQRHMSMIDKHLERHLWFAGDQFTTADILMWFPLLACSQNYSQFKHIQRYLVQIENRPAFKNALIKGQWSASTFQTYWAIAW
;
A
#
# COMPACT_ATOMS: atom_id res chain seq x y z
N MET A 1 -26.80 1.72 -1.37
CA MET A 1 -25.45 2.03 -1.90
C MET A 1 -24.94 0.82 -2.67
N GLN A 2 -24.57 0.98 -3.95
CA GLN A 2 -23.84 0.00 -4.75
C GLN A 2 -22.40 0.50 -4.92
N ILE A 3 -21.42 -0.39 -4.83
CA ILE A 3 -19.99 -0.05 -4.90
C ILE A 3 -19.38 -0.80 -6.08
N ARG A 4 -18.63 -0.09 -6.94
CA ARG A 4 -17.75 -0.68 -7.95
C ARG A 4 -16.33 -0.27 -7.68
N LEU A 5 -15.43 -1.23 -7.51
CA LEU A 5 -14.01 -0.99 -7.32
C LEU A 5 -13.23 -1.24 -8.60
N PHE A 6 -12.62 -0.22 -9.14
CA PHE A 6 -11.62 -0.32 -10.22
C PHE A 6 -10.26 -0.62 -9.60
N HIS A 7 -9.78 -1.81 -9.84
CA HIS A 7 -8.57 -2.38 -9.27
C HIS A 7 -7.52 -2.62 -10.35
N LEU A 8 -6.30 -2.19 -10.13
CA LEU A 8 -5.14 -2.57 -10.93
C LEU A 8 -4.40 -3.72 -10.23
N GLN A 9 -4.25 -4.85 -10.91
CA GLN A 9 -3.60 -6.04 -10.35
C GLN A 9 -2.19 -5.74 -9.81
N ASN A 10 -1.82 -6.35 -8.70
CA ASN A 10 -0.52 -6.20 -8.02
C ASN A 10 -0.13 -4.74 -7.69
N SER A 11 -1.11 -3.89 -7.42
CA SER A 11 -0.91 -2.49 -7.08
C SER A 11 -1.43 -2.14 -5.68
N ARG A 12 -1.28 -0.86 -5.32
CA ARG A 12 -1.79 -0.30 -4.06
C ARG A 12 -3.29 -0.46 -3.88
N SER A 13 -4.05 -0.66 -4.98
CA SER A 13 -5.50 -0.88 -4.93
C SER A 13 -5.89 -2.20 -4.24
N GLN A 14 -4.96 -3.16 -4.09
CA GLN A 14 -5.15 -4.37 -3.30
C GLN A 14 -5.57 -4.07 -1.85
N ARG A 15 -5.09 -2.96 -1.29
CA ARG A 15 -5.45 -2.50 0.06
C ARG A 15 -6.95 -2.19 0.20
N ILE A 16 -7.59 -1.73 -0.88
CA ILE A 16 -9.03 -1.43 -0.86
C ILE A 16 -9.85 -2.71 -0.95
N ILE A 17 -9.43 -3.70 -1.74
CA ILE A 17 -10.08 -5.01 -1.73
C ILE A 17 -10.07 -5.56 -0.30
N TRP A 18 -8.89 -5.59 0.34
CA TRP A 18 -8.77 -6.07 1.72
C TRP A 18 -9.65 -5.29 2.70
N PHE A 19 -9.67 -3.98 2.60
CA PHE A 19 -10.51 -3.14 3.45
C PHE A 19 -12.01 -3.46 3.31
N LEU A 20 -12.51 -3.59 2.08
CA LEU A 20 -13.91 -3.94 1.84
C LEU A 20 -14.26 -5.35 2.34
N GLU A 21 -13.33 -6.31 2.25
CA GLU A 21 -13.48 -7.64 2.85
C GLU A 21 -13.51 -7.59 4.39
N GLU A 22 -12.69 -6.76 5.01
CA GLU A 22 -12.71 -6.57 6.48
C GLU A 22 -14.01 -5.94 6.97
N LEU A 23 -14.64 -5.09 6.16
CA LEU A 23 -15.94 -4.51 6.45
C LEU A 23 -17.12 -5.45 6.11
N GLY A 24 -16.88 -6.53 5.38
CA GLY A 24 -17.93 -7.44 4.88
C GLY A 24 -18.87 -6.77 3.87
N LEU A 25 -18.40 -5.78 3.13
CA LEU A 25 -19.20 -5.04 2.18
C LEU A 25 -19.29 -5.79 0.83
N ASN A 26 -20.47 -5.74 0.20
CA ASN A 26 -20.64 -6.20 -1.16
C ASN A 26 -20.17 -5.13 -2.15
N TYR A 27 -19.39 -5.52 -3.15
CA TYR A 27 -18.91 -4.66 -4.22
C TYR A 27 -18.68 -5.43 -5.51
N GLU A 28 -18.78 -4.74 -6.63
CA GLU A 28 -18.37 -5.24 -7.95
C GLU A 28 -16.87 -4.93 -8.14
N LEU A 29 -16.07 -5.93 -8.49
CA LEU A 29 -14.64 -5.77 -8.73
C LEU A 29 -14.36 -5.71 -10.24
N ILE A 30 -13.83 -4.59 -10.71
CA ILE A 30 -13.40 -4.39 -12.10
C ILE A 30 -11.88 -4.40 -12.13
N THR A 31 -11.30 -5.56 -12.46
CA THR A 31 -9.85 -5.75 -12.49
C THR A 31 -9.25 -5.26 -13.80
N LYS A 32 -8.15 -4.54 -13.70
CA LYS A 32 -7.30 -4.06 -14.78
C LYS A 32 -5.89 -4.63 -14.65
N TYR A 33 -5.19 -4.78 -15.76
CA TYR A 33 -3.87 -5.42 -15.83
C TYR A 33 -2.82 -4.47 -16.38
N HIS A 34 -1.55 -4.72 -16.08
CA HIS A 34 -0.42 -3.93 -16.57
C HIS A 34 0.02 -4.25 -18.00
N SER A 35 -0.76 -5.03 -18.77
CA SER A 35 -0.40 -5.38 -20.14
C SER A 35 -0.46 -4.16 -21.07
N ASP A 36 0.56 -3.96 -21.89
CA ASP A 36 0.67 -2.87 -22.85
C ASP A 36 -0.42 -2.90 -23.95
N GLU A 37 -1.15 -4.00 -24.07
CA GLU A 37 -2.19 -4.20 -25.07
C GLU A 37 -3.52 -3.53 -24.70
N ASP A 38 -3.71 -3.19 -23.44
CA ASP A 38 -4.99 -2.67 -22.94
C ASP A 38 -5.00 -1.14 -22.92
N LYS A 39 -5.08 -0.51 -24.11
CA LYS A 39 -5.23 0.95 -24.25
C LYS A 39 -6.48 1.51 -23.54
N ASN A 40 -7.40 0.65 -23.14
CA ASN A 40 -8.62 0.98 -22.38
C ASN A 40 -8.47 0.69 -20.87
N ASN A 41 -7.25 0.61 -20.36
CA ASN A 41 -6.97 0.34 -18.95
C ASN A 41 -7.24 1.57 -18.06
N ASN A 42 -8.39 2.21 -18.27
CA ASN A 42 -8.78 3.43 -17.59
C ASN A 42 -9.73 3.13 -16.44
N SER A 43 -9.57 3.88 -15.34
CA SER A 43 -10.59 4.03 -14.31
C SER A 43 -11.47 5.25 -14.63
N PRO A 44 -12.65 5.39 -14.01
CA PRO A 44 -13.52 6.57 -14.20
C PRO A 44 -12.94 7.85 -13.57
N HIS A 45 -11.80 7.77 -12.88
CA HIS A 45 -11.12 8.94 -12.36
C HIS A 45 -10.46 9.75 -13.49
N GLN A 46 -10.50 11.08 -13.40
CA GLN A 46 -9.98 12.00 -14.44
C GLN A 46 -8.53 11.72 -14.86
N LEU A 47 -7.69 11.25 -13.92
CA LEU A 47 -6.31 10.87 -14.16
C LEU A 47 -6.13 9.35 -14.35
N SER A 48 -7.20 8.60 -14.56
CA SER A 48 -7.18 7.13 -14.69
C SER A 48 -6.39 6.42 -13.59
N LYS A 49 -6.51 6.89 -12.34
CA LYS A 49 -5.79 6.34 -11.17
C LYS A 49 -6.50 5.13 -10.57
N PHE A 50 -5.70 4.30 -9.88
CA PHE A 50 -6.16 3.15 -9.11
C PHE A 50 -5.60 3.22 -7.67
N PRO A 51 -6.40 2.88 -6.65
CA PRO A 51 -7.83 2.49 -6.69
C PRO A 51 -8.76 3.64 -7.04
N THR A 52 -9.89 3.31 -7.66
CA THR A 52 -11.02 4.24 -7.83
C THR A 52 -12.31 3.49 -7.52
N LEU A 53 -13.19 4.13 -6.78
CA LEU A 53 -14.55 3.64 -6.51
C LEU A 53 -15.58 4.47 -7.27
N GLU A 54 -16.56 3.79 -7.86
CA GLU A 54 -17.87 4.34 -8.15
C GLU A 54 -18.83 3.98 -7.02
N ILE A 55 -19.47 4.98 -6.46
CA ILE A 55 -20.49 4.83 -5.41
C ILE A 55 -21.80 5.32 -6.00
N ILE A 56 -22.78 4.41 -6.08
CA ILE A 56 -24.08 4.67 -6.70
C ILE A 56 -25.12 4.67 -5.59
N GLU A 57 -25.77 5.82 -5.38
CA GLU A 57 -26.85 6.01 -4.41
C GLU A 57 -27.98 6.83 -5.05
N GLN A 58 -29.22 6.38 -4.94
CA GLN A 58 -30.39 7.11 -5.43
C GLN A 58 -30.21 7.65 -6.87
N GLU A 59 -29.70 6.80 -7.77
CA GLU A 59 -29.39 7.11 -9.18
C GLU A 59 -28.27 8.14 -9.40
N GLN A 60 -27.63 8.60 -8.34
CA GLN A 60 -26.46 9.46 -8.42
C GLN A 60 -25.17 8.63 -8.31
N THR A 61 -24.22 8.90 -9.20
CA THR A 61 -22.89 8.26 -9.19
C THR A 61 -21.85 9.27 -8.74
N SER A 62 -21.10 8.90 -7.71
CA SER A 62 -19.93 9.66 -7.27
C SER A 62 -18.65 8.83 -7.47
N ILE A 63 -17.55 9.53 -7.78
CA ILE A 63 -16.24 8.94 -7.99
C ILE A 63 -15.35 9.30 -6.82
N LEU A 64 -14.80 8.29 -6.13
CA LEU A 64 -13.88 8.48 -5.03
C LEU A 64 -12.56 7.75 -5.34
N ALA A 65 -11.46 8.47 -5.34
CA ALA A 65 -10.12 7.95 -5.51
C ALA A 65 -9.25 8.31 -4.29
N GLU A 66 -7.96 7.97 -4.33
CA GLU A 66 -6.99 8.03 -3.25
C GLU A 66 -7.25 7.02 -2.12
N THR A 67 -6.28 6.15 -1.88
CA THR A 67 -6.43 5.05 -0.92
C THR A 67 -6.85 5.56 0.47
N SER A 68 -6.17 6.59 1.01
CA SER A 68 -6.50 7.14 2.33
C SER A 68 -7.89 7.76 2.37
N ALA A 69 -8.31 8.47 1.32
CA ALA A 69 -9.64 9.08 1.25
C ALA A 69 -10.76 8.01 1.24
N ILE A 70 -10.54 6.91 0.49
CA ILE A 70 -11.46 5.78 0.47
C ILE A 70 -11.58 5.14 1.86
N LEU A 71 -10.43 4.88 2.51
CA LEU A 71 -10.40 4.31 3.85
C LEU A 71 -11.11 5.21 4.87
N ASP A 72 -10.91 6.53 4.81
CA ASP A 72 -11.53 7.48 5.73
C ASP A 72 -13.03 7.59 5.53
N TYR A 73 -13.46 7.72 4.29
CA TYR A 73 -14.88 7.81 3.95
C TYR A 73 -15.66 6.60 4.46
N PHE A 74 -15.19 5.38 4.13
CA PHE A 74 -15.88 4.17 4.58
C PHE A 74 -15.70 3.90 6.08
N SER A 75 -14.60 4.31 6.71
CA SER A 75 -14.46 4.22 8.17
C SER A 75 -15.39 5.20 8.91
N HIS A 76 -15.78 6.30 8.28
CA HIS A 76 -16.81 7.17 8.83
C HIS A 76 -18.19 6.49 8.80
N LEU A 77 -18.52 5.78 7.72
CA LEU A 77 -19.78 5.03 7.60
C LEU A 77 -19.78 3.71 8.39
N HIS A 78 -18.61 3.09 8.53
CA HIS A 78 -18.38 1.79 9.16
C HIS A 78 -17.24 1.90 10.19
N PRO A 79 -17.51 2.34 11.42
CA PRO A 79 -16.49 2.80 12.36
C PRO A 79 -15.60 1.71 12.98
N GLN A 80 -15.85 0.43 12.71
CA GLN A 80 -15.15 -0.69 13.34
C GLN A 80 -13.63 -0.77 13.08
N LEU A 81 -13.14 -0.17 11.99
CA LEU A 81 -11.71 -0.16 11.62
C LEU A 81 -11.06 1.23 11.65
N GLY A 82 -11.83 2.25 12.02
CA GLY A 82 -11.38 3.64 12.10
C GLY A 82 -10.93 4.05 13.48
N GLN A 83 -10.87 5.36 13.68
CA GLN A 83 -10.40 5.99 14.92
C GLN A 83 -11.42 6.03 16.07
N ASN A 84 -12.69 5.67 15.84
CA ASN A 84 -13.80 6.00 16.76
C ASN A 84 -13.68 5.32 18.13
N ASN A 85 -13.00 4.19 18.22
CA ASN A 85 -12.79 3.43 19.45
C ASN A 85 -11.38 3.63 20.04
N LEU A 86 -10.57 4.53 19.47
CA LEU A 86 -9.20 4.79 19.89
C LEU A 86 -9.17 6.02 20.80
N LEU A 87 -8.44 5.92 21.89
CA LEU A 87 -8.29 7.00 22.86
C LEU A 87 -6.82 7.36 23.07
N ASN A 88 -6.56 8.62 23.39
CA ASN A 88 -5.25 9.11 23.79
C ASN A 88 -4.11 8.69 22.84
N GLN A 89 -3.13 7.93 23.36
CA GLN A 89 -1.94 7.51 22.63
C GLN A 89 -2.27 6.63 21.40
N GLN A 90 -3.29 5.79 21.47
CA GLN A 90 -3.71 4.97 20.32
C GLN A 90 -4.21 5.84 19.17
N LEU A 91 -4.97 6.88 19.47
CA LEU A 91 -5.46 7.84 18.46
C LEU A 91 -4.30 8.63 17.82
N GLN A 92 -3.32 9.06 18.64
CA GLN A 92 -2.11 9.71 18.11
C GLN A 92 -1.31 8.77 17.21
N ASN A 93 -1.10 7.52 17.63
CA ASN A 93 -0.41 6.51 16.83
C ASN A 93 -1.14 6.26 15.51
N PHE A 94 -2.47 6.13 15.55
CA PHE A 94 -3.30 5.94 14.35
C PHE A 94 -3.05 7.04 13.32
N TYR A 95 -3.21 8.31 13.71
CA TYR A 95 -3.00 9.43 12.79
C TYR A 95 -1.54 9.55 12.34
N TYR A 96 -0.59 9.31 13.24
CA TYR A 96 0.82 9.35 12.89
C TYR A 96 1.15 8.33 11.82
N TRP A 97 0.87 7.03 12.05
CA TRP A 97 1.25 5.96 11.14
C TRP A 97 0.48 5.98 9.83
N LYS A 98 -0.78 6.37 9.86
CA LYS A 98 -1.59 6.57 8.67
C LYS A 98 -0.98 7.63 7.73
N ASN A 99 -0.64 8.80 8.25
CA ASN A 99 -0.04 9.87 7.46
C ASN A 99 1.41 9.56 7.09
N TYR A 100 2.19 8.99 8.01
CA TYR A 100 3.56 8.58 7.78
C TYR A 100 3.70 7.61 6.61
N CYS A 101 2.79 6.65 6.47
CA CYS A 101 2.77 5.70 5.37
C CYS A 101 2.80 6.39 4.00
N GLU A 102 1.85 7.28 3.76
CA GLU A 102 1.66 7.89 2.44
C GLU A 102 2.58 9.11 2.21
N ALA A 103 2.86 9.90 3.25
CA ALA A 103 3.60 11.16 3.11
C ALA A 103 5.12 11.01 3.33
N THR A 104 5.59 9.92 3.94
CA THR A 104 7.00 9.78 4.30
C THR A 104 7.61 8.48 3.80
N PHE A 105 6.99 7.34 4.11
CA PHE A 105 7.59 6.03 3.81
C PHE A 105 7.46 5.63 2.34
N ILE A 106 6.25 5.72 1.77
CA ILE A 106 6.03 5.42 0.35
C ILE A 106 6.85 6.33 -0.58
N PRO A 107 6.97 7.66 -0.35
CA PRO A 107 7.81 8.51 -1.18
C PRO A 107 9.27 8.05 -1.32
N ASP A 108 9.91 7.60 -0.23
CA ASP A 108 11.29 7.09 -0.29
C ASP A 108 11.38 5.80 -1.12
N LEU A 109 10.39 4.90 -1.00
CA LEU A 109 10.31 3.69 -1.83
C LEU A 109 10.09 4.01 -3.31
N VAL A 110 9.18 4.94 -3.60
CA VAL A 110 8.89 5.38 -4.98
C VAL A 110 10.11 6.05 -5.59
N LEU A 111 10.83 6.86 -4.82
CA LEU A 111 12.05 7.51 -5.29
C LEU A 111 13.11 6.47 -5.70
N LYS A 112 13.30 5.44 -4.88
CA LYS A 112 14.21 4.32 -5.20
C LYS A 112 13.78 3.57 -6.47
N GLN A 113 12.48 3.33 -6.62
CA GLN A 113 11.90 2.72 -7.79
C GLN A 113 12.10 3.57 -9.05
N ILE A 114 11.93 4.90 -8.96
CA ILE A 114 12.15 5.83 -10.07
C ILE A 114 13.61 5.77 -10.55
N PHE A 115 14.58 5.86 -9.64
CA PHE A 115 16.01 5.79 -10.03
C PHE A 115 16.35 4.45 -10.68
N HIS A 116 15.75 3.36 -10.23
CA HIS A 116 15.93 2.06 -10.89
C HIS A 116 15.34 2.06 -12.31
N GLN A 117 14.10 2.51 -12.48
CA GLN A 117 13.42 2.56 -13.78
C GLN A 117 14.18 3.46 -14.78
N ILE A 118 14.73 4.59 -14.33
CA ILE A 118 15.58 5.46 -15.15
C ILE A 118 16.79 4.66 -15.64
N ALA A 119 17.49 3.95 -14.75
CA ALA A 119 18.65 3.17 -15.12
C ALA A 119 18.32 2.05 -16.12
N GLU A 120 17.22 1.32 -15.92
CA GLU A 120 16.84 0.21 -16.79
C GLU A 120 16.29 0.64 -18.16
N ARG A 121 15.57 1.75 -18.22
CA ARG A 121 14.99 2.28 -19.48
C ARG A 121 15.96 3.12 -20.30
N THR A 122 17.14 3.44 -19.77
CA THR A 122 18.16 4.19 -20.50
C THR A 122 18.83 3.30 -21.57
N PRO A 123 19.08 3.82 -22.79
CA PRO A 123 19.77 3.09 -23.84
C PRO A 123 21.12 2.53 -23.37
N PHE A 124 21.47 1.32 -23.81
CA PHE A 124 22.61 0.57 -23.32
C PHE A 124 23.93 1.36 -23.31
N LEU A 125 24.20 2.13 -24.37
CA LEU A 125 25.47 2.87 -24.52
C LEU A 125 25.70 3.93 -23.42
N VAL A 126 24.64 4.50 -22.85
CA VAL A 126 24.72 5.57 -21.84
C VAL A 126 24.17 5.16 -20.48
N ARG A 127 23.74 3.90 -20.32
CA ARG A 127 23.13 3.37 -19.08
C ARG A 127 24.05 3.44 -17.86
N PHE A 128 25.37 3.51 -18.05
CA PHE A 128 26.31 3.63 -16.95
C PHE A 128 26.13 4.94 -16.15
N VAL A 129 25.68 6.02 -16.78
CA VAL A 129 25.48 7.32 -16.11
C VAL A 129 24.36 7.23 -15.06
N PRO A 130 23.11 6.86 -15.39
CA PRO A 130 22.07 6.74 -14.38
C PRO A 130 22.34 5.62 -13.37
N LYS A 131 23.08 4.56 -13.70
CA LYS A 131 23.52 3.55 -12.74
C LYS A 131 24.47 4.12 -11.69
N LEU A 132 25.41 4.97 -12.09
CA LEU A 132 26.32 5.64 -11.18
C LEU A 132 25.57 6.63 -10.27
N LEU A 133 24.66 7.44 -10.83
CA LEU A 133 23.82 8.37 -10.06
C LEU A 133 22.93 7.61 -9.06
N LYS A 134 22.27 6.53 -9.49
CA LYS A 134 21.49 5.65 -8.61
C LYS A 134 22.35 5.14 -7.46
N TYR A 135 23.52 4.58 -7.77
CA TYR A 135 24.42 4.05 -6.74
C TYR A 135 24.81 5.12 -5.72
N GLY A 136 25.24 6.31 -6.18
CA GLY A 136 25.60 7.41 -5.29
C GLY A 136 24.45 7.86 -4.39
N PHE A 137 23.24 7.97 -4.94
CA PHE A 137 22.05 8.38 -4.19
C PHE A 137 21.56 7.28 -3.23
N ASP A 138 21.61 6.01 -3.65
CA ASP A 138 21.29 4.87 -2.78
C ASP A 138 22.24 4.84 -1.56
N GLN A 139 23.56 4.96 -1.77
CA GLN A 139 24.53 4.92 -0.67
C GLN A 139 24.50 6.17 0.22
N GLY A 140 24.35 7.35 -0.40
CA GLY A 140 24.39 8.62 0.32
C GLY A 140 23.11 8.95 1.09
N TYR A 141 21.97 8.43 0.65
CA TYR A 141 20.68 8.82 1.23
C TYR A 141 19.70 7.65 1.43
N LEU A 142 19.25 6.98 0.35
CA LEU A 142 18.07 6.12 0.40
C LEU A 142 18.26 4.88 1.28
N ASN A 143 19.41 4.19 1.20
CA ASN A 143 19.63 2.99 2.01
C ASN A 143 19.61 3.31 3.51
N GLN A 144 20.22 4.43 3.89
CA GLN A 144 20.22 4.88 5.29
C GLN A 144 18.83 5.33 5.74
N SER A 145 18.07 6.02 4.85
CA SER A 145 16.71 6.44 5.15
C SER A 145 15.82 5.23 5.37
N LEU A 146 15.80 4.29 4.44
CA LEU A 146 14.99 3.07 4.54
C LEU A 146 15.37 2.21 5.76
N GLN A 147 16.65 2.09 6.08
CA GLN A 147 17.10 1.40 7.29
C GLN A 147 16.56 2.07 8.57
N ARG A 148 16.55 3.41 8.62
CA ARG A 148 15.95 4.15 9.75
C ARG A 148 14.46 3.96 9.82
N HIS A 149 13.74 3.96 8.68
CA HIS A 149 12.31 3.65 8.62
C HIS A 149 12.02 2.27 9.21
N MET A 150 12.71 1.25 8.73
CA MET A 150 12.50 -0.13 9.18
C MET A 150 12.83 -0.30 10.67
N SER A 151 13.91 0.30 11.15
CA SER A 151 14.30 0.24 12.58
C SER A 151 13.27 0.93 13.47
N MET A 152 12.73 2.08 13.05
CA MET A 152 11.69 2.81 13.79
C MET A 152 10.38 2.01 13.83
N ILE A 153 9.98 1.41 12.70
CA ILE A 153 8.78 0.59 12.61
C ILE A 153 8.92 -0.66 13.48
N ASP A 154 10.05 -1.37 13.40
CA ASP A 154 10.29 -2.58 14.20
C ASP A 154 10.24 -2.29 15.70
N LYS A 155 10.87 -1.18 16.13
CA LYS A 155 10.84 -0.72 17.53
C LYS A 155 9.43 -0.33 18.00
N HIS A 156 8.59 0.24 17.12
CA HIS A 156 7.19 0.51 17.45
C HIS A 156 6.42 -0.81 17.63
N LEU A 157 6.57 -1.75 16.70
CA LEU A 157 5.92 -3.05 16.73
C LEU A 157 6.45 -3.98 17.83
N GLU A 158 7.62 -3.72 18.42
CA GLU A 158 8.10 -4.40 19.63
C GLU A 158 7.11 -4.22 20.81
N ARG A 159 6.49 -3.04 20.91
CA ARG A 159 5.62 -2.63 22.02
C ARG A 159 4.13 -2.73 21.69
N HIS A 160 3.79 -2.86 20.41
CA HIS A 160 2.42 -2.83 19.94
C HIS A 160 2.13 -4.01 19.00
N LEU A 161 0.92 -4.53 19.09
CA LEU A 161 0.45 -5.58 18.17
C LEU A 161 0.18 -5.02 16.78
N TRP A 162 -0.38 -3.81 16.72
CA TRP A 162 -0.80 -3.08 15.53
C TRP A 162 -0.30 -1.64 15.56
N PHE A 163 -0.37 -0.93 14.45
CA PHE A 163 0.16 0.44 14.37
C PHE A 163 -0.55 1.43 15.31
N ALA A 164 -1.86 1.31 15.52
CA ALA A 164 -2.55 2.14 16.49
C ALA A 164 -2.29 1.71 17.96
N GLY A 165 -1.91 0.45 18.20
CA GLY A 165 -1.71 -0.15 19.51
C GLY A 165 -2.16 -1.62 19.54
N ASP A 166 -3.23 -1.93 20.26
CA ASP A 166 -3.73 -3.30 20.41
C ASP A 166 -4.87 -3.63 19.43
N GLN A 167 -5.34 -2.66 18.66
CA GLN A 167 -6.45 -2.82 17.73
C GLN A 167 -5.97 -2.67 16.28
N PHE A 168 -6.43 -3.58 15.43
CA PHE A 168 -6.26 -3.48 13.98
C PHE A 168 -7.10 -2.33 13.42
N THR A 169 -6.47 -1.50 12.57
CA THR A 169 -7.09 -0.29 12.01
C THR A 169 -6.71 -0.11 10.53
N THR A 170 -7.27 0.91 9.90
CA THR A 170 -6.88 1.30 8.53
C THR A 170 -5.42 1.75 8.40
N ALA A 171 -4.75 2.13 9.49
CA ALA A 171 -3.30 2.38 9.49
C ALA A 171 -2.51 1.11 9.13
N ASP A 172 -2.97 -0.05 9.60
CA ASP A 172 -2.35 -1.35 9.30
C ASP A 172 -2.55 -1.73 7.82
N ILE A 173 -3.73 -1.48 7.29
CA ILE A 173 -4.03 -1.70 5.86
C ILE A 173 -3.10 -0.86 4.98
N LEU A 174 -2.84 0.39 5.35
CA LEU A 174 -1.92 1.26 4.63
C LEU A 174 -0.48 0.78 4.71
N MET A 175 0.00 0.44 5.91
CA MET A 175 1.39 0.07 6.18
C MET A 175 1.80 -1.28 5.59
N TRP A 176 0.85 -2.20 5.35
CA TRP A 176 1.14 -3.51 4.76
C TRP A 176 1.90 -3.40 3.43
N PHE A 177 1.43 -2.56 2.51
CA PHE A 177 1.97 -2.48 1.15
C PHE A 177 3.44 -2.01 1.11
N PRO A 178 3.83 -0.88 1.73
CA PRO A 178 5.23 -0.46 1.74
C PRO A 178 6.13 -1.41 2.51
N LEU A 179 5.65 -2.05 3.58
CA LEU A 179 6.41 -3.07 4.28
C LEU A 179 6.68 -4.28 3.38
N LEU A 180 5.68 -4.76 2.64
CA LEU A 180 5.86 -5.85 1.69
C LEU A 180 6.87 -5.49 0.59
N ALA A 181 6.91 -4.23 0.14
CA ALA A 181 7.90 -3.74 -0.81
C ALA A 181 9.33 -3.79 -0.27
N CYS A 182 9.51 -3.78 1.06
CA CYS A 182 10.79 -3.89 1.74
C CYS A 182 11.16 -5.34 2.15
N SER A 183 10.40 -6.36 1.74
CA SER A 183 10.43 -7.72 2.32
C SER A 183 11.76 -8.46 2.20
N GLN A 184 12.63 -8.10 1.27
CA GLN A 184 13.90 -8.79 1.06
C GLN A 184 14.91 -8.63 2.23
N ASN A 185 14.69 -7.68 3.15
CA ASN A 185 15.60 -7.37 4.24
C ASN A 185 14.99 -7.52 5.64
N TYR A 186 13.96 -8.37 5.78
CA TYR A 186 13.29 -8.54 7.08
C TYR A 186 14.03 -9.39 8.11
N SER A 187 15.09 -10.11 7.71
CA SER A 187 15.75 -11.08 8.61
C SER A 187 16.19 -10.49 9.96
N GLN A 188 16.49 -9.21 9.99
CA GLN A 188 16.88 -8.47 11.20
C GLN A 188 15.69 -7.81 11.93
N PHE A 189 14.49 -7.76 11.35
CA PHE A 189 13.31 -7.04 11.87
C PHE A 189 12.23 -8.02 12.32
N LYS A 190 12.45 -8.65 13.47
CA LYS A 190 11.59 -9.75 13.98
C LYS A 190 10.16 -9.32 14.30
N HIS A 191 9.95 -8.05 14.69
CA HIS A 191 8.64 -7.55 15.05
C HIS A 191 7.80 -7.21 13.81
N ILE A 192 8.45 -6.73 12.73
CA ILE A 192 7.83 -6.57 11.43
C ILE A 192 7.44 -7.94 10.86
N GLN A 193 8.30 -8.97 10.97
CA GLN A 193 7.96 -10.33 10.53
C GLN A 193 6.73 -10.86 11.27
N ARG A 194 6.71 -10.78 12.61
CA ARG A 194 5.55 -11.15 13.42
C ARG A 194 4.28 -10.44 12.94
N TYR A 195 4.36 -9.13 12.73
CA TYR A 195 3.24 -8.30 12.28
C TYR A 195 2.70 -8.74 10.92
N LEU A 196 3.56 -9.03 9.95
CA LEU A 196 3.14 -9.52 8.63
C LEU A 196 2.46 -10.89 8.72
N VAL A 197 2.97 -11.80 9.55
CA VAL A 197 2.33 -13.09 9.81
C VAL A 197 0.94 -12.90 10.43
N GLN A 198 0.75 -11.91 11.32
CA GLN A 198 -0.58 -11.58 11.85
C GLN A 198 -1.56 -11.15 10.75
N ILE A 199 -1.11 -10.33 9.80
CA ILE A 199 -1.90 -9.92 8.64
C ILE A 199 -2.26 -11.13 7.77
N GLU A 200 -1.28 -11.98 7.43
CA GLU A 200 -1.46 -13.16 6.60
C GLU A 200 -2.46 -14.18 7.18
N ASN A 201 -2.64 -14.16 8.50
CA ASN A 201 -3.61 -15.03 9.17
C ASN A 201 -5.05 -14.49 9.18
N ARG A 202 -5.27 -13.23 8.78
CA ARG A 202 -6.63 -12.65 8.72
C ARG A 202 -7.44 -13.26 7.58
N PRO A 203 -8.66 -13.76 7.82
CA PRO A 203 -9.51 -14.34 6.77
C PRO A 203 -9.83 -13.36 5.65
N ALA A 204 -10.16 -12.11 5.98
CA ALA A 204 -10.46 -11.06 5.01
C ALA A 204 -9.25 -10.74 4.12
N PHE A 205 -8.04 -10.76 4.67
CA PHE A 205 -6.81 -10.58 3.90
C PHE A 205 -6.61 -11.70 2.87
N LYS A 206 -6.77 -12.97 3.30
CA LYS A 206 -6.66 -14.13 2.39
C LYS A 206 -7.69 -14.05 1.25
N ASN A 207 -8.94 -13.72 1.57
CA ASN A 207 -9.98 -13.52 0.58
C ASN A 207 -9.63 -12.38 -0.40
N ALA A 208 -9.11 -11.28 0.11
CA ALA A 208 -8.69 -10.16 -0.71
C ALA A 208 -7.57 -10.51 -1.69
N LEU A 209 -6.60 -11.33 -1.29
CA LEU A 209 -5.54 -11.80 -2.19
C LEU A 209 -6.10 -12.65 -3.33
N ILE A 210 -7.06 -13.53 -3.04
CA ILE A 210 -7.72 -14.37 -4.05
C ILE A 210 -8.53 -13.49 -5.02
N LYS A 211 -9.40 -12.61 -4.50
CA LYS A 211 -10.27 -11.74 -5.32
C LYS A 211 -9.45 -10.77 -6.19
N GLY A 212 -8.41 -10.17 -5.64
CA GLY A 212 -7.51 -9.26 -6.35
C GLY A 212 -6.50 -9.95 -7.28
N GLN A 213 -6.54 -11.29 -7.37
CA GLN A 213 -5.60 -12.09 -8.16
C GLN A 213 -4.14 -11.70 -7.86
N TRP A 214 -3.83 -11.55 -6.57
CA TRP A 214 -2.51 -11.11 -6.12
C TRP A 214 -1.43 -12.11 -6.44
N SER A 215 -0.36 -11.66 -7.08
CA SER A 215 0.85 -12.45 -7.34
C SER A 215 2.04 -11.85 -6.58
N ALA A 216 2.47 -12.54 -5.53
CA ALA A 216 3.63 -12.11 -4.74
C ALA A 216 4.92 -12.07 -5.59
N SER A 217 5.09 -13.01 -6.52
CA SER A 217 6.25 -13.03 -7.42
C SER A 217 6.27 -11.83 -8.38
N THR A 218 5.13 -11.50 -8.99
CA THR A 218 5.02 -10.33 -9.87
C THR A 218 5.25 -9.03 -9.08
N PHE A 219 4.66 -8.93 -7.90
CA PHE A 219 4.87 -7.79 -7.02
C PHE A 219 6.35 -7.65 -6.63
N GLN A 220 6.99 -8.73 -6.19
CA GLN A 220 8.40 -8.73 -5.82
C GLN A 220 9.30 -8.38 -7.00
N THR A 221 9.03 -8.90 -8.20
CA THR A 221 9.80 -8.53 -9.39
C THR A 221 9.76 -7.04 -9.67
N TYR A 222 8.61 -6.40 -9.49
CA TYR A 222 8.45 -4.96 -9.69
C TYR A 222 9.11 -4.15 -8.55
N TRP A 223 9.00 -4.59 -7.28
CA TRP A 223 9.49 -3.88 -6.10
C TRP A 223 10.81 -4.42 -5.54
N ALA A 224 11.31 -5.58 -6.02
CA ALA A 224 12.57 -6.22 -5.58
C ALA A 224 13.83 -5.34 -5.71
N ILE A 225 13.63 -4.19 -6.26
CA ILE A 225 14.64 -3.18 -6.55
C ILE A 225 14.88 -2.29 -5.33
N ALA A 226 14.07 -2.45 -4.31
CA ALA A 226 14.13 -1.57 -3.16
C ALA A 226 15.42 -1.72 -2.33
N TRP A 227 16.21 -2.78 -2.56
CA TRP A 227 17.43 -3.03 -1.72
C TRP A 227 18.59 -3.58 -2.51
#